data_4b1d1e538164d970174415e9fa0f9b05
#
_entry.id   4b1d1e538164d970174415e9fa0f9b05
#
_cell.length_a   1.000
_cell.length_b   1.000
_cell.length_c   1.000
_cell.angle_alpha   90.00
_cell.angle_beta   90.00
_cell.angle_gamma   90.00
#
_symmetry.space_group_name_H-M   'P 1'
#
loop_
_entity.id
_entity.type
_entity.pdbx_description
1 polymer ?
#
loop_
_entity_poly.entity_id
_entity_poly.type
_entity_poly.pdbx_seq_one_letter_code
_entity_poly.pdbx_strand_id
1 'polypeptide(L)'
;MCELYEMYENILDFKIDFSYELNREKALNNVTGSISRGKCVVLCGESGSGKSTLLKCLNHLIPEFYEGVFDGYISVNAEDIGKKNIGEVGEMISSVFQDPRSQFFTMESETEVAFGLENKGLPPEAIRKRTKEAFSKFGLEYLEHREVFKLSSGERQLIAIMASWAMDTDIILLDEPTANLDYLAIEKLREILLLLKEEGKTLIISEHRLYYLRKLADEFWLMKDGAIHKKYERNKFLTLSKDELNSLSLRVTDLRQIQIQEEPINIGKDKLEIRKLSFGYKKQKILKDLSLTAYSGEVNCFIGKNGSGKTTLGKCISGLLRSQRGSILLNGEEMSYKELSQKGLFIMQEAEFQFFTNSVLLELKYGANPSKHVEIEPLLKRFNMWEHRNRHPFSLSGGQMQKLTLMMAYLSDKQVIVLDEPTSGMDRKSLDTIVELIKDMKKQKIVLVISHDLEFIAAVSNKCLEIGDGFIQQICEMNSNESIENIVEIFEIDRCANRRTSEKVKRIPDPRTNLMFALLCMIAVGIDDKRLTFEYNLMAL
;
A
#
# COMPACT_ATOMS: atom_id res chain seq x y z
N MET A 1 -13.66 10.33 -41.64
CA MET A 1 -12.96 9.64 -40.54
C MET A 1 -13.47 10.02 -39.14
N CYS A 2 -14.10 11.19 -38.92
CA CYS A 2 -14.74 11.51 -37.62
C CYS A 2 -16.07 10.78 -37.36
N GLU A 3 -16.83 10.41 -38.36
CA GLU A 3 -18.15 9.78 -38.21
C GLU A 3 -18.13 8.29 -37.82
N LEU A 4 -16.98 7.62 -37.91
CA LEU A 4 -16.82 6.21 -37.50
C LEU A 4 -16.49 6.03 -36.01
N TYR A 5 -16.05 7.11 -35.33
CA TYR A 5 -15.71 7.06 -33.91
C TYR A 5 -16.93 7.18 -32.96
N GLU A 6 -18.07 7.70 -33.43
CA GLU A 6 -19.29 7.79 -32.63
C GLU A 6 -20.10 6.47 -32.57
N MET A 7 -19.73 5.45 -33.35
CA MET A 7 -20.50 4.20 -33.44
C MET A 7 -20.20 3.16 -32.34
N TYR A 8 -19.11 3.33 -31.55
CA TYR A 8 -18.78 2.41 -30.46
C TYR A 8 -18.64 3.16 -29.15
N GLU A 9 -19.74 3.24 -28.43
CA GLU A 9 -19.79 3.84 -27.07
C GLU A 9 -18.89 3.06 -26.09
N ASN A 10 -18.72 1.75 -26.29
CA ASN A 10 -17.95 0.86 -25.45
C ASN A 10 -16.56 0.58 -26.02
N ILE A 11 -15.54 0.77 -25.18
CA ILE A 11 -14.16 0.45 -25.53
C ILE A 11 -13.82 -1.02 -25.22
N LEU A 12 -14.50 -1.62 -24.24
CA LEU A 12 -14.26 -2.98 -23.79
C LEU A 12 -15.58 -3.71 -23.58
N ASP A 13 -15.73 -4.86 -24.24
CA ASP A 13 -16.86 -5.79 -24.07
C ASP A 13 -16.32 -7.20 -23.83
N PHE A 14 -16.89 -7.93 -22.89
CA PHE A 14 -16.42 -9.27 -22.57
C PHE A 14 -17.51 -10.18 -22.00
N LYS A 15 -17.34 -11.47 -22.25
CA LYS A 15 -18.03 -12.57 -21.57
C LYS A 15 -17.01 -13.65 -21.30
N ILE A 16 -16.83 -14.04 -20.03
CA ILE A 16 -15.72 -14.88 -19.59
C ILE A 16 -16.22 -15.94 -18.62
N ASP A 17 -15.87 -17.18 -18.92
CA ASP A 17 -15.82 -18.32 -18.01
C ASP A 17 -14.36 -18.78 -17.90
N PHE A 18 -13.84 -19.01 -16.69
CA PHE A 18 -12.46 -19.47 -16.52
C PHE A 18 -12.29 -20.38 -15.30
N SER A 19 -11.50 -21.44 -15.46
CA SER A 19 -11.04 -22.33 -14.39
C SER A 19 -9.54 -22.57 -14.52
N TYR A 20 -8.79 -22.42 -13.42
CA TYR A 20 -7.38 -22.82 -13.41
C TYR A 20 -7.26 -24.34 -13.52
N GLU A 21 -6.21 -24.84 -14.19
CA GLU A 21 -6.01 -26.27 -14.43
C GLU A 21 -6.02 -27.13 -13.16
N LEU A 22 -5.43 -26.62 -12.08
CA LEU A 22 -5.34 -27.33 -10.79
C LEU A 22 -6.61 -27.22 -9.92
N ASN A 23 -7.56 -26.35 -10.28
CA ASN A 23 -8.78 -26.12 -9.52
C ASN A 23 -10.02 -26.61 -10.26
N ARG A 24 -10.82 -27.50 -9.64
CA ARG A 24 -12.09 -27.96 -10.21
C ARG A 24 -13.19 -26.90 -10.18
N GLU A 25 -13.05 -25.87 -9.37
CA GLU A 25 -14.01 -24.77 -9.25
C GLU A 25 -13.69 -23.66 -10.24
N LYS A 26 -14.73 -23.06 -10.84
CA LYS A 26 -14.59 -21.92 -11.73
C LYS A 26 -14.10 -20.70 -10.95
N ALA A 27 -12.99 -20.12 -11.37
CA ALA A 27 -12.48 -18.85 -10.85
C ALA A 27 -13.29 -17.65 -11.36
N LEU A 28 -13.81 -17.75 -12.59
CA LEU A 28 -14.80 -16.82 -13.17
C LEU A 28 -15.96 -17.62 -13.75
N ASN A 29 -17.19 -17.17 -13.46
CA ASN A 29 -18.41 -17.85 -13.85
C ASN A 29 -19.37 -16.87 -14.53
N ASN A 30 -19.49 -16.97 -15.85
CA ASN A 30 -20.35 -16.15 -16.71
C ASN A 30 -20.21 -14.63 -16.42
N VAL A 31 -18.96 -14.16 -16.31
CA VAL A 31 -18.66 -12.75 -16.04
C VAL A 31 -18.85 -11.95 -17.33
N THR A 32 -19.85 -11.07 -17.34
CA THR A 32 -20.19 -10.25 -18.51
C THR A 32 -20.10 -8.78 -18.19
N GLY A 33 -19.38 -8.03 -19.02
CA GLY A 33 -19.20 -6.59 -18.82
C GLY A 33 -19.03 -5.83 -20.12
N SER A 34 -19.44 -4.56 -20.05
CA SER A 34 -19.28 -3.56 -21.10
C SER A 34 -18.85 -2.26 -20.47
N ILE A 35 -17.77 -1.66 -20.94
CA ILE A 35 -17.18 -0.45 -20.35
C ILE A 35 -17.02 0.61 -21.44
N SER A 36 -17.62 1.76 -21.23
CA SER A 36 -17.52 2.89 -22.15
C SER A 36 -16.17 3.60 -22.04
N ARG A 37 -15.70 4.21 -23.11
CA ARG A 37 -14.45 4.98 -23.18
C ARG A 37 -14.39 6.09 -22.13
N GLY A 38 -13.23 6.26 -21.47
CA GLY A 38 -13.00 7.28 -20.45
C GLY A 38 -13.66 7.02 -19.09
N LYS A 39 -14.33 5.88 -18.91
CA LYS A 39 -14.92 5.49 -17.63
C LYS A 39 -13.88 4.91 -16.68
N CYS A 40 -14.12 5.11 -15.38
CA CYS A 40 -13.41 4.45 -14.31
C CYS A 40 -14.36 3.44 -13.63
N VAL A 41 -14.05 2.16 -13.77
CA VAL A 41 -14.78 1.05 -13.15
C VAL A 41 -13.95 0.47 -12.01
N VAL A 42 -14.55 0.35 -10.83
CA VAL A 42 -13.92 -0.24 -9.64
C VAL A 42 -14.50 -1.63 -9.39
N LEU A 43 -13.64 -2.64 -9.43
CA LEU A 43 -13.95 -4.01 -9.02
C LEU A 43 -13.78 -4.12 -7.51
N CYS A 44 -14.86 -4.38 -6.78
CA CYS A 44 -14.84 -4.56 -5.33
C CYS A 44 -15.44 -5.89 -4.92
N GLY A 45 -15.15 -6.38 -3.71
CA GLY A 45 -15.62 -7.68 -3.21
C GLY A 45 -14.58 -8.37 -2.33
N GLU A 46 -14.93 -9.52 -1.76
CA GLU A 46 -14.04 -10.32 -0.91
C GLU A 46 -12.77 -10.76 -1.64
N SER A 47 -11.73 -11.06 -0.87
CA SER A 47 -10.52 -11.72 -1.43
C SER A 47 -10.90 -13.09 -1.98
N GLY A 48 -10.39 -13.43 -3.17
CA GLY A 48 -10.76 -14.65 -3.87
C GLY A 48 -12.07 -14.57 -4.67
N SER A 49 -12.75 -13.42 -4.74
CA SER A 49 -13.97 -13.27 -5.55
C SER A 49 -13.74 -13.21 -7.07
N GLY A 50 -12.49 -13.31 -7.53
CA GLY A 50 -12.15 -13.36 -8.96
C GLY A 50 -11.68 -12.03 -9.57
N LYS A 51 -11.51 -10.93 -8.79
CA LYS A 51 -11.10 -9.60 -9.28
C LYS A 51 -9.79 -9.63 -10.09
N SER A 52 -8.71 -10.10 -9.48
CA SER A 52 -7.39 -10.20 -10.14
C SER A 52 -7.40 -11.20 -11.30
N THR A 53 -8.20 -12.27 -11.21
CA THR A 53 -8.39 -13.23 -12.33
C THR A 53 -9.06 -12.54 -13.51
N LEU A 54 -10.08 -11.71 -13.26
CA LEU A 54 -10.72 -10.92 -14.31
C LEU A 54 -9.73 -9.97 -14.98
N LEU A 55 -8.92 -9.21 -14.19
CA LEU A 55 -7.90 -8.34 -14.76
C LEU A 55 -6.87 -9.11 -15.60
N LYS A 56 -6.46 -10.31 -15.17
CA LYS A 56 -5.55 -11.18 -15.92
C LYS A 56 -6.16 -11.73 -17.22
N CYS A 57 -7.48 -11.91 -17.28
CA CYS A 57 -8.15 -12.23 -18.54
C CYS A 57 -8.17 -11.01 -19.47
N LEU A 58 -8.52 -9.82 -18.92
CA LEU A 58 -8.63 -8.61 -19.71
C LEU A 58 -7.30 -8.18 -20.35
N ASN A 59 -6.15 -8.42 -19.71
CA ASN A 59 -4.82 -8.14 -20.27
C ASN A 59 -4.19 -9.33 -20.99
N HIS A 60 -4.96 -10.37 -21.23
CA HIS A 60 -4.54 -11.57 -21.96
C HIS A 60 -3.41 -12.41 -21.32
N LEU A 61 -3.06 -12.14 -20.04
CA LEU A 61 -2.21 -13.05 -19.26
C LEU A 61 -2.88 -14.41 -19.05
N ILE A 62 -4.20 -14.45 -19.07
CA ILE A 62 -5.01 -15.65 -19.17
C ILE A 62 -5.65 -15.62 -20.58
N PRO A 63 -5.49 -16.64 -21.41
CA PRO A 63 -4.89 -17.96 -21.10
C PRO A 63 -3.40 -18.08 -21.43
N GLU A 64 -2.74 -17.05 -21.99
CA GLU A 64 -1.40 -17.14 -22.57
C GLU A 64 -0.31 -17.54 -21.56
N PHE A 65 -0.37 -17.03 -20.34
CA PHE A 65 0.64 -17.24 -19.31
C PHE A 65 0.16 -18.13 -18.15
N TYR A 66 -1.12 -18.06 -17.82
CA TYR A 66 -1.73 -18.88 -16.78
C TYR A 66 -2.61 -19.95 -17.42
N GLU A 67 -2.21 -21.21 -17.26
CA GLU A 67 -2.90 -22.36 -17.84
C GLU A 67 -4.27 -22.58 -17.18
N GLY A 68 -5.26 -22.93 -18.01
CA GLY A 68 -6.61 -23.20 -17.58
C GLY A 68 -7.61 -23.32 -18.75
N VAL A 69 -8.86 -23.54 -18.41
CA VAL A 69 -9.96 -23.62 -19.39
C VAL A 69 -10.64 -22.26 -19.46
N PHE A 70 -10.43 -21.56 -20.57
CA PHE A 70 -11.07 -20.28 -20.90
C PHE A 70 -12.18 -20.50 -21.93
N ASP A 71 -13.37 -19.98 -21.67
CA ASP A 71 -14.50 -19.95 -22.60
C ASP A 71 -15.11 -18.55 -22.62
N GLY A 72 -15.38 -18.04 -23.80
CA GLY A 72 -15.94 -16.71 -23.99
C GLY A 72 -15.15 -15.86 -24.97
N TYR A 73 -15.29 -14.53 -24.82
CA TYR A 73 -14.61 -13.54 -25.67
C TYR A 73 -14.26 -12.27 -24.88
N ILE A 74 -13.25 -11.57 -25.35
CA ILE A 74 -12.89 -10.22 -24.92
C ILE A 74 -12.65 -9.39 -26.17
N SER A 75 -13.31 -8.24 -26.26
CA SER A 75 -13.24 -7.34 -27.40
C SER A 75 -12.81 -5.94 -26.93
N VAL A 76 -11.77 -5.39 -27.54
CA VAL A 76 -11.26 -4.03 -27.31
C VAL A 76 -11.42 -3.24 -28.60
N ASN A 77 -12.08 -2.08 -28.55
CA ASN A 77 -12.40 -1.29 -29.74
C ASN A 77 -13.10 -2.13 -30.83
N ALA A 78 -14.01 -3.05 -30.43
CA ALA A 78 -14.69 -4.01 -31.28
C ALA A 78 -13.77 -5.07 -31.96
N GLU A 79 -12.50 -5.15 -31.59
CA GLU A 79 -11.60 -6.22 -32.03
C GLU A 79 -11.51 -7.31 -30.96
N ASP A 80 -11.69 -8.57 -31.38
CA ASP A 80 -11.49 -9.73 -30.51
C ASP A 80 -9.99 -9.94 -30.22
N ILE A 81 -9.61 -9.79 -28.93
CA ILE A 81 -8.21 -9.96 -28.50
C ILE A 81 -7.80 -11.44 -28.36
N GLY A 82 -8.74 -12.39 -28.37
CA GLY A 82 -8.44 -13.82 -28.30
C GLY A 82 -7.62 -14.36 -29.46
N LYS A 83 -7.44 -13.58 -30.52
CA LYS A 83 -6.59 -13.91 -31.67
C LYS A 83 -5.26 -13.18 -31.69
N LYS A 84 -5.03 -12.29 -30.75
CA LYS A 84 -3.81 -11.47 -30.64
C LYS A 84 -2.82 -12.14 -29.68
N ASN A 85 -1.54 -11.90 -29.90
CA ASN A 85 -0.54 -12.27 -28.91
C ASN A 85 -0.49 -11.22 -27.78
N ILE A 86 0.15 -11.58 -26.66
CA ILE A 86 0.21 -10.72 -25.46
C ILE A 86 0.88 -9.37 -25.73
N GLY A 87 1.83 -9.30 -26.66
CA GLY A 87 2.48 -8.05 -27.06
C GLY A 87 1.51 -7.10 -27.77
N GLU A 88 0.71 -7.60 -28.70
CA GLU A 88 -0.33 -6.82 -29.40
C GLU A 88 -1.41 -6.33 -28.42
N VAL A 89 -1.80 -7.15 -27.44
CA VAL A 89 -2.74 -6.72 -26.39
C VAL A 89 -2.11 -5.66 -25.49
N GLY A 90 -0.81 -5.77 -25.18
CA GLY A 90 -0.05 -4.78 -24.43
C GLY A 90 0.05 -3.40 -25.10
N GLU A 91 -0.21 -3.31 -26.42
CA GLU A 91 -0.34 -2.01 -27.12
C GLU A 91 -1.71 -1.35 -26.90
N MET A 92 -2.73 -2.13 -26.51
CA MET A 92 -4.11 -1.68 -26.31
C MET A 92 -4.43 -1.47 -24.83
N ILE A 93 -3.88 -2.32 -23.96
CA ILE A 93 -4.16 -2.38 -22.52
C ILE A 93 -2.83 -2.42 -21.76
N SER A 94 -2.60 -1.45 -20.86
CA SER A 94 -1.50 -1.50 -19.91
C SER A 94 -1.97 -1.95 -18.54
N SER A 95 -1.07 -2.53 -17.76
CA SER A 95 -1.38 -3.08 -16.44
C SER A 95 -0.39 -2.62 -15.38
N VAL A 96 -0.91 -2.36 -14.18
CA VAL A 96 -0.14 -2.09 -12.97
C VAL A 96 -0.48 -3.17 -11.95
N PHE A 97 0.50 -3.99 -11.60
CA PHE A 97 0.32 -5.13 -10.69
C PHE A 97 0.31 -4.71 -9.23
N GLN A 98 -0.24 -5.57 -8.38
CA GLN A 98 -0.30 -5.37 -6.93
C GLN A 98 1.08 -5.18 -6.29
N ASP A 99 2.10 -5.96 -6.71
CA ASP A 99 3.49 -5.74 -6.37
C ASP A 99 4.28 -5.21 -7.58
N PRO A 100 4.61 -3.92 -7.62
CA PRO A 100 5.38 -3.34 -8.72
C PRO A 100 6.76 -3.99 -8.93
N ARG A 101 7.35 -4.59 -7.88
CA ARG A 101 8.66 -5.27 -7.99
C ARG A 101 8.62 -6.44 -8.97
N SER A 102 7.49 -7.12 -9.08
CA SER A 102 7.30 -8.21 -10.03
C SER A 102 7.17 -7.75 -11.48
N GLN A 103 6.96 -6.44 -11.68
CA GLN A 103 6.78 -5.82 -12.99
C GLN A 103 8.05 -5.18 -13.54
N PHE A 104 9.03 -4.84 -12.66
CA PHE A 104 10.22 -4.10 -13.03
C PHE A 104 11.29 -4.97 -13.67
N PHE A 105 11.83 -4.50 -14.79
CA PHE A 105 12.90 -5.14 -15.56
C PHE A 105 14.22 -4.41 -15.48
N THR A 106 14.22 -3.13 -15.10
CA THR A 106 15.41 -2.29 -15.10
C THR A 106 15.80 -1.86 -13.67
N MET A 107 17.01 -1.31 -13.52
CA MET A 107 17.54 -0.87 -12.23
C MET A 107 17.21 0.59 -11.91
N GLU A 108 16.95 1.39 -12.91
CA GLU A 108 16.75 2.84 -12.79
C GLU A 108 15.32 3.24 -13.21
N SER A 109 14.76 4.21 -12.52
CA SER A 109 13.40 4.69 -12.73
C SER A 109 13.14 5.23 -14.15
N GLU A 110 14.12 5.93 -14.73
CA GLU A 110 13.99 6.48 -16.07
C GLU A 110 13.96 5.38 -17.14
N THR A 111 14.85 4.39 -17.01
CA THR A 111 14.89 3.23 -17.92
C THR A 111 13.66 2.35 -17.76
N GLU A 112 13.09 2.26 -16.54
CA GLU A 112 11.85 1.51 -16.33
C GLU A 112 10.66 2.16 -17.03
N VAL A 113 10.54 3.49 -16.96
CA VAL A 113 9.48 4.21 -17.69
C VAL A 113 9.68 4.12 -19.20
N ALA A 114 10.94 4.08 -19.67
CA ALA A 114 11.29 3.96 -21.09
C ALA A 114 11.10 2.53 -21.66
N PHE A 115 11.18 1.51 -20.81
CA PHE A 115 11.27 0.10 -21.21
C PHE A 115 10.16 -0.35 -22.16
N GLY A 116 8.90 -0.01 -21.87
CA GLY A 116 7.79 -0.34 -22.76
C GLY A 116 7.84 0.36 -24.11
N LEU A 117 8.35 1.61 -24.14
CA LEU A 117 8.52 2.38 -25.38
C LEU A 117 9.65 1.81 -26.27
N GLU A 118 10.72 1.31 -25.64
CA GLU A 118 11.80 0.60 -26.32
C GLU A 118 11.32 -0.68 -26.96
N ASN A 119 10.49 -1.45 -26.25
CA ASN A 119 9.88 -2.68 -26.78
C ASN A 119 8.94 -2.40 -27.97
N LYS A 120 8.28 -1.24 -28.01
CA LYS A 120 7.52 -0.77 -29.20
C LYS A 120 8.40 -0.34 -30.37
N GLY A 121 9.73 -0.27 -30.20
CA GLY A 121 10.67 0.14 -31.24
C GLY A 121 10.58 1.62 -31.61
N LEU A 122 10.16 2.48 -30.67
CA LEU A 122 10.08 3.92 -30.92
C LEU A 122 11.48 4.54 -31.12
N PRO A 123 11.60 5.64 -31.88
CA PRO A 123 12.86 6.35 -32.03
C PRO A 123 13.39 6.88 -30.67
N PRO A 124 14.73 6.85 -30.43
CA PRO A 124 15.32 7.26 -29.15
C PRO A 124 14.91 8.67 -28.68
N GLU A 125 14.71 9.61 -29.60
CA GLU A 125 14.26 10.96 -29.27
C GLU A 125 12.82 10.99 -28.76
N ALA A 126 11.92 10.20 -29.36
CA ALA A 126 10.54 10.07 -28.92
C ALA A 126 10.46 9.43 -27.53
N ILE A 127 11.28 8.39 -27.28
CA ILE A 127 11.38 7.72 -25.98
C ILE A 127 11.82 8.73 -24.91
N ARG A 128 12.94 9.44 -25.11
CA ARG A 128 13.44 10.44 -24.16
C ARG A 128 12.41 11.54 -23.88
N LYS A 129 11.75 12.04 -24.94
CA LYS A 129 10.71 13.06 -24.81
C LYS A 129 9.56 12.55 -23.94
N ARG A 130 9.00 11.37 -24.27
CA ARG A 130 7.85 10.79 -23.57
C ARG A 130 8.18 10.44 -22.11
N THR A 131 9.37 9.89 -21.85
CA THR A 131 9.86 9.60 -20.49
C THR A 131 9.96 10.88 -19.64
N LYS A 132 10.59 11.93 -20.18
CA LYS A 132 10.68 13.21 -19.49
C LYS A 132 9.31 13.86 -19.25
N GLU A 133 8.42 13.78 -20.24
CA GLU A 133 7.02 14.22 -20.09
C GLU A 133 6.31 13.51 -18.94
N ALA A 134 6.52 12.20 -18.74
CA ALA A 134 5.94 11.43 -17.66
C ALA A 134 6.35 12.00 -16.29
N PHE A 135 7.63 12.19 -16.04
CA PHE A 135 8.11 12.73 -14.77
C PHE A 135 7.58 14.15 -14.51
N SER A 136 7.63 15.05 -15.50
CA SER A 136 7.19 16.43 -15.31
C SER A 136 5.68 16.55 -15.18
N LYS A 137 4.90 15.75 -15.92
CA LYS A 137 3.44 15.74 -15.86
C LYS A 137 2.92 15.36 -14.48
N PHE A 138 3.51 14.34 -13.88
CA PHE A 138 3.08 13.86 -12.57
C PHE A 138 3.78 14.57 -11.41
N GLY A 139 4.73 15.51 -11.70
CA GLY A 139 5.50 16.23 -10.67
C GLY A 139 6.38 15.28 -9.85
N LEU A 140 7.03 14.34 -10.52
CA LEU A 140 7.85 13.27 -9.94
C LEU A 140 9.32 13.34 -10.41
N GLU A 141 9.79 14.52 -10.84
CA GLU A 141 11.16 14.76 -11.32
C GLU A 141 12.21 14.34 -10.28
N TYR A 142 11.87 14.39 -9.00
CA TYR A 142 12.75 13.95 -7.91
C TYR A 142 13.03 12.44 -7.91
N LEU A 143 12.27 11.66 -8.68
CA LEU A 143 12.46 10.22 -8.87
C LEU A 143 13.33 9.90 -10.11
N GLU A 144 13.66 10.86 -10.97
CA GLU A 144 14.59 10.64 -12.09
C GLU A 144 15.93 10.08 -11.59
N HIS A 145 16.55 9.19 -12.36
CA HIS A 145 17.85 8.58 -12.08
C HIS A 145 17.96 7.88 -10.71
N ARG A 146 16.86 7.39 -10.16
CA ARG A 146 16.84 6.66 -8.88
C ARG A 146 16.85 5.16 -9.13
N GLU A 147 17.59 4.44 -8.28
CA GLU A 147 17.54 2.99 -8.28
C GLU A 147 16.16 2.50 -7.80
N VAL A 148 15.42 1.78 -8.66
CA VAL A 148 14.02 1.37 -8.44
C VAL A 148 13.87 0.53 -7.15
N PHE A 149 14.84 -0.34 -6.88
CA PHE A 149 14.79 -1.22 -5.69
C PHE A 149 15.11 -0.50 -4.38
N LYS A 150 15.62 0.73 -4.44
CA LYS A 150 15.84 1.60 -3.26
C LYS A 150 14.66 2.53 -2.98
N LEU A 151 13.70 2.61 -3.90
CA LEU A 151 12.50 3.41 -3.73
C LEU A 151 11.57 2.81 -2.67
N SER A 152 10.78 3.65 -2.01
CA SER A 152 9.66 3.20 -1.17
C SER A 152 8.60 2.48 -2.00
N SER A 153 7.72 1.72 -1.34
CA SER A 153 6.60 1.04 -2.01
C SER A 153 5.73 2.02 -2.80
N GLY A 154 5.45 3.20 -2.21
CA GLY A 154 4.68 4.25 -2.88
C GLY A 154 5.36 4.80 -4.12
N GLU A 155 6.65 5.12 -4.02
CA GLU A 155 7.42 5.62 -5.17
C GLU A 155 7.50 4.58 -6.29
N ARG A 156 7.68 3.29 -5.97
CA ARG A 156 7.63 2.21 -6.95
C ARG A 156 6.27 2.13 -7.65
N GLN A 157 5.17 2.24 -6.91
CA GLN A 157 3.84 2.24 -7.50
C GLN A 157 3.65 3.40 -8.48
N LEU A 158 4.15 4.58 -8.14
CA LEU A 158 4.10 5.75 -9.02
C LEU A 158 4.91 5.54 -10.30
N ILE A 159 6.12 4.93 -10.21
CA ILE A 159 6.92 4.57 -11.40
C ILE A 159 6.17 3.58 -12.29
N ALA A 160 5.54 2.53 -11.73
CA ALA A 160 4.77 1.56 -12.51
C ALA A 160 3.59 2.21 -13.26
N ILE A 161 2.90 3.17 -12.62
CA ILE A 161 1.82 3.92 -13.26
C ILE A 161 2.36 4.85 -14.35
N MET A 162 3.50 5.51 -14.13
CA MET A 162 4.16 6.33 -15.15
C MET A 162 4.57 5.50 -16.36
N ALA A 163 5.13 4.30 -16.16
CA ALA A 163 5.48 3.36 -17.23
C ALA A 163 4.22 2.96 -18.02
N SER A 164 3.14 2.67 -17.33
CA SER A 164 1.83 2.36 -17.93
C SER A 164 1.28 3.53 -18.76
N TRP A 165 1.35 4.76 -18.24
CA TRP A 165 0.93 5.96 -18.98
C TRP A 165 1.82 6.24 -20.20
N ALA A 166 3.13 6.02 -20.07
CA ALA A 166 4.08 6.24 -21.16
C ALA A 166 3.75 5.40 -22.40
N MET A 167 3.21 4.18 -22.19
CA MET A 167 2.76 3.26 -23.25
C MET A 167 1.65 3.83 -24.14
N ASP A 168 0.95 4.87 -23.68
CA ASP A 168 -0.15 5.55 -24.38
C ASP A 168 -1.34 4.66 -24.75
N THR A 169 -1.62 3.65 -23.94
CA THR A 169 -2.79 2.78 -24.12
C THR A 169 -4.08 3.51 -23.73
N ASP A 170 -5.20 3.09 -24.31
CA ASP A 170 -6.53 3.64 -23.98
C ASP A 170 -7.09 3.08 -22.66
N ILE A 171 -6.67 1.86 -22.30
CA ILE A 171 -7.15 1.15 -21.10
C ILE A 171 -5.97 0.90 -20.17
N ILE A 172 -6.16 1.22 -18.88
CA ILE A 172 -5.19 0.96 -17.82
C ILE A 172 -5.87 0.12 -16.74
N LEU A 173 -5.31 -1.07 -16.48
CA LEU A 173 -5.74 -1.97 -15.42
C LEU A 173 -4.85 -1.77 -14.18
N LEU A 174 -5.47 -1.67 -13.00
CA LEU A 174 -4.74 -1.55 -11.74
C LEU A 174 -5.26 -2.60 -10.75
N ASP A 175 -4.36 -3.46 -10.27
CA ASP A 175 -4.70 -4.49 -9.29
C ASP A 175 -4.19 -4.06 -7.90
N GLU A 176 -5.12 -3.75 -6.99
CA GLU A 176 -4.88 -3.31 -5.62
C GLU A 176 -3.74 -2.26 -5.48
N PRO A 177 -3.82 -1.13 -6.21
CA PRO A 177 -2.70 -0.18 -6.29
C PRO A 177 -2.36 0.51 -4.96
N THR A 178 -3.21 0.38 -3.92
CA THR A 178 -2.96 0.99 -2.60
C THR A 178 -2.46 0.02 -1.53
N ALA A 179 -2.22 -1.25 -1.85
CA ALA A 179 -1.95 -2.31 -0.86
C ALA A 179 -0.85 -1.95 0.16
N ASN A 180 0.23 -1.32 -0.29
CA ASN A 180 1.42 -1.02 0.54
C ASN A 180 1.71 0.48 0.64
N LEU A 181 0.69 1.34 0.45
CA LEU A 181 0.87 2.78 0.42
C LEU A 181 0.48 3.44 1.74
N ASP A 182 1.28 4.43 2.15
CA ASP A 182 0.87 5.36 3.18
C ASP A 182 -0.18 6.35 2.65
N TYR A 183 -0.79 7.11 3.54
CA TYR A 183 -1.86 8.03 3.19
C TYR A 183 -1.43 9.06 2.12
N LEU A 184 -0.21 9.61 2.22
CA LEU A 184 0.30 10.60 1.27
C LEU A 184 0.51 10.00 -0.13
N ALA A 185 1.02 8.78 -0.19
CA ALA A 185 1.17 8.05 -1.45
C ALA A 185 -0.19 7.73 -2.08
N ILE A 186 -1.21 7.38 -1.28
CA ILE A 186 -2.59 7.17 -1.78
C ILE A 186 -3.17 8.47 -2.35
N GLU A 187 -2.98 9.61 -1.69
CA GLU A 187 -3.45 10.90 -2.20
C GLU A 187 -2.74 11.29 -3.50
N LYS A 188 -1.42 11.05 -3.58
CA LYS A 188 -0.66 11.29 -4.82
C LYS A 188 -1.12 10.37 -5.95
N LEU A 189 -1.35 9.09 -5.66
CA LEU A 189 -1.94 8.13 -6.58
C LEU A 189 -3.30 8.62 -7.08
N ARG A 190 -4.18 9.07 -6.19
CA ARG A 190 -5.50 9.61 -6.53
C ARG A 190 -5.39 10.80 -7.48
N GLU A 191 -4.47 11.74 -7.22
CA GLU A 191 -4.23 12.89 -8.10
C GLU A 191 -3.83 12.43 -9.52
N ILE A 192 -2.92 11.47 -9.62
CA ILE A 192 -2.47 10.90 -10.90
C ILE A 192 -3.63 10.22 -11.64
N LEU A 193 -4.40 9.37 -10.95
CA LEU A 193 -5.55 8.68 -11.57
C LEU A 193 -6.63 9.65 -12.06
N LEU A 194 -6.84 10.77 -11.38
CA LEU A 194 -7.74 11.83 -11.85
C LEU A 194 -7.21 12.47 -13.14
N LEU A 195 -5.90 12.78 -13.22
CA LEU A 195 -5.28 13.29 -14.44
C LEU A 195 -5.42 12.31 -15.61
N LEU A 196 -5.21 11.01 -15.38
CA LEU A 196 -5.38 9.97 -16.41
C LEU A 196 -6.82 9.94 -16.92
N LYS A 197 -7.80 10.04 -16.01
CA LYS A 197 -9.21 10.09 -16.39
C LYS A 197 -9.57 11.35 -17.17
N GLU A 198 -9.04 12.51 -16.79
CA GLU A 198 -9.21 13.78 -17.51
C GLU A 198 -8.63 13.73 -18.93
N GLU A 199 -7.60 12.91 -19.16
CA GLU A 199 -7.07 12.60 -20.50
C GLU A 199 -7.93 11.63 -21.31
N GLY A 200 -9.04 11.16 -20.76
CA GLY A 200 -9.94 10.22 -21.43
C GLY A 200 -9.49 8.77 -21.35
N LYS A 201 -8.49 8.41 -20.51
CA LYS A 201 -8.10 7.02 -20.28
C LYS A 201 -9.21 6.27 -19.56
N THR A 202 -9.46 5.03 -19.98
CA THR A 202 -10.38 4.10 -19.32
C THR A 202 -9.63 3.36 -18.22
N LEU A 203 -10.14 3.41 -16.98
CA LEU A 203 -9.49 2.82 -15.82
C LEU A 203 -10.33 1.67 -15.28
N ILE A 204 -9.70 0.52 -15.05
CA ILE A 204 -10.32 -0.62 -14.37
C ILE A 204 -9.47 -0.95 -13.15
N ILE A 205 -10.02 -0.76 -11.96
CA ILE A 205 -9.28 -0.82 -10.70
C ILE A 205 -9.88 -1.91 -9.81
N SER A 206 -9.11 -2.93 -9.48
CA SER A 206 -9.43 -3.86 -8.40
C SER A 206 -8.98 -3.24 -7.08
N GLU A 207 -9.87 -3.09 -6.09
CA GLU A 207 -9.49 -2.41 -4.87
C GLU A 207 -10.35 -2.82 -3.66
N HIS A 208 -9.71 -2.79 -2.48
CA HIS A 208 -10.37 -2.96 -1.19
C HIS A 208 -10.59 -1.64 -0.46
N ARG A 209 -9.66 -0.69 -0.55
CA ARG A 209 -9.78 0.65 0.03
C ARG A 209 -10.56 1.57 -0.89
N LEU A 210 -11.85 1.81 -0.60
CA LEU A 210 -12.76 2.49 -1.52
C LEU A 210 -12.83 4.02 -1.34
N TYR A 211 -12.37 4.55 -0.20
CA TYR A 211 -12.57 5.95 0.16
C TYR A 211 -11.91 6.95 -0.81
N TYR A 212 -10.74 6.65 -1.36
CA TYR A 212 -10.03 7.55 -2.27
C TYR A 212 -10.62 7.57 -3.69
N LEU A 213 -11.44 6.56 -4.04
CA LEU A 213 -12.06 6.38 -5.35
C LEU A 213 -13.40 7.12 -5.50
N ARG A 214 -13.94 7.72 -4.43
CA ARG A 214 -15.26 8.37 -4.42
C ARG A 214 -15.49 9.38 -5.55
N LYS A 215 -14.47 10.18 -5.90
CA LYS A 215 -14.54 11.19 -6.97
C LYS A 215 -14.06 10.66 -8.31
N LEU A 216 -13.33 9.56 -8.33
CA LEU A 216 -12.72 8.97 -9.51
C LEU A 216 -13.66 7.98 -10.21
N ALA A 217 -14.22 7.03 -9.47
CA ALA A 217 -15.05 5.96 -10.00
C ALA A 217 -16.35 6.49 -10.63
N ASP A 218 -16.75 5.92 -11.76
CA ASP A 218 -18.08 6.10 -12.35
C ASP A 218 -19.01 4.97 -11.94
N GLU A 219 -18.46 3.76 -11.85
CA GLU A 219 -19.17 2.55 -11.48
C GLU A 219 -18.37 1.71 -10.49
N PHE A 220 -19.10 1.01 -9.61
CA PHE A 220 -18.57 -0.01 -8.72
C PHE A 220 -19.21 -1.35 -9.05
N TRP A 221 -18.39 -2.34 -9.42
CA TRP A 221 -18.85 -3.67 -9.75
C TRP A 221 -18.51 -4.62 -8.61
N LEU A 222 -19.53 -5.08 -7.91
CA LEU A 222 -19.39 -6.04 -6.81
C LEU A 222 -19.19 -7.43 -7.38
N MET A 223 -18.01 -7.99 -7.14
CA MET A 223 -17.69 -9.38 -7.48
C MET A 223 -17.88 -10.31 -6.28
N LYS A 224 -18.52 -11.42 -6.52
CA LYS A 224 -18.75 -12.47 -5.53
C LYS A 224 -18.75 -13.84 -6.23
N ASP A 225 -18.07 -14.83 -5.64
CA ASP A 225 -18.02 -16.23 -6.11
C ASP A 225 -17.73 -16.35 -7.63
N GLY A 226 -16.76 -15.57 -8.10
CA GLY A 226 -16.33 -15.58 -9.50
C GLY A 226 -17.28 -14.90 -10.47
N ALA A 227 -18.29 -14.15 -10.03
CA ALA A 227 -19.27 -13.47 -10.87
C ALA A 227 -19.44 -12.01 -10.51
N ILE A 228 -19.87 -11.16 -11.46
CA ILE A 228 -20.35 -9.81 -11.18
C ILE A 228 -21.76 -9.94 -10.58
N HIS A 229 -21.84 -9.80 -9.26
CA HIS A 229 -23.10 -9.91 -8.52
C HIS A 229 -23.99 -8.68 -8.74
N LYS A 230 -23.40 -7.47 -8.74
CA LYS A 230 -24.15 -6.24 -8.94
C LYS A 230 -23.25 -5.12 -9.44
N LYS A 231 -23.77 -4.30 -10.35
CA LYS A 231 -23.16 -3.07 -10.82
C LYS A 231 -23.90 -1.89 -10.20
N TYR A 232 -23.14 -0.97 -9.63
CA TYR A 232 -23.65 0.24 -9.02
C TYR A 232 -23.07 1.46 -9.73
N GLU A 233 -23.91 2.40 -10.09
CA GLU A 233 -23.48 3.76 -10.42
C GLU A 233 -22.89 4.44 -9.17
N ARG A 234 -21.91 5.32 -9.36
CA ARG A 234 -21.24 6.04 -8.27
C ARG A 234 -22.20 6.58 -7.21
N ASN A 235 -23.19 7.34 -7.64
CA ASN A 235 -24.08 8.02 -6.69
C ASN A 235 -24.87 7.03 -5.83
N LYS A 236 -25.36 5.94 -6.40
CA LYS A 236 -26.05 4.88 -5.67
C LYS A 236 -25.13 4.12 -4.72
N PHE A 237 -23.88 3.87 -5.14
CA PHE A 237 -22.91 3.18 -4.29
C PHE A 237 -22.52 4.02 -3.07
N LEU A 238 -22.30 5.31 -3.26
CA LEU A 238 -21.90 6.22 -2.19
C LEU A 238 -23.01 6.53 -1.17
N THR A 239 -24.26 6.16 -1.43
CA THR A 239 -25.37 6.26 -0.47
C THR A 239 -25.51 5.02 0.40
N LEU A 240 -24.76 3.95 0.14
CA LEU A 240 -24.79 2.75 0.98
C LEU A 240 -24.34 3.10 2.40
N SER A 241 -25.12 2.66 3.38
CA SER A 241 -24.78 2.78 4.79
C SER A 241 -23.61 1.87 5.17
N LYS A 242 -22.98 2.12 6.31
CA LYS A 242 -21.92 1.27 6.85
C LYS A 242 -22.39 -0.19 7.02
N ASP A 243 -23.61 -0.39 7.47
CA ASP A 243 -24.17 -1.74 7.67
C ASP A 243 -24.40 -2.47 6.35
N GLU A 244 -24.86 -1.76 5.31
CA GLU A 244 -24.98 -2.31 3.96
C GLU A 244 -23.60 -2.67 3.39
N LEU A 245 -22.59 -1.81 3.51
CA LEU A 245 -21.22 -2.10 3.09
C LEU A 245 -20.65 -3.31 3.84
N ASN A 246 -20.85 -3.40 5.16
CA ASN A 246 -20.43 -4.55 5.96
C ASN A 246 -21.11 -5.85 5.51
N SER A 247 -22.42 -5.81 5.20
CA SER A 247 -23.15 -6.98 4.69
C SER A 247 -22.64 -7.49 3.35
N LEU A 248 -22.03 -6.59 2.55
CA LEU A 248 -21.39 -6.89 1.28
C LEU A 248 -19.88 -7.19 1.45
N SER A 249 -19.37 -7.27 2.68
CA SER A 249 -17.96 -7.46 3.00
C SER A 249 -17.05 -6.38 2.40
N LEU A 250 -17.57 -5.15 2.25
CA LEU A 250 -16.87 -4.01 1.70
C LEU A 250 -16.37 -3.07 2.79
N ARG A 251 -15.27 -2.41 2.51
CA ARG A 251 -14.69 -1.37 3.35
C ARG A 251 -15.44 -0.04 3.18
N VAL A 252 -15.29 0.89 4.13
CA VAL A 252 -16.00 2.16 4.08
C VAL A 252 -15.59 2.99 2.84
N THR A 253 -16.57 3.70 2.31
CA THR A 253 -16.35 4.66 1.22
C THR A 253 -16.05 6.07 1.73
N ASP A 254 -16.33 6.35 3.00
CA ASP A 254 -16.10 7.64 3.66
C ASP A 254 -15.43 7.40 5.01
N LEU A 255 -14.23 7.94 5.21
CA LEU A 255 -13.49 7.80 6.47
C LEU A 255 -14.23 8.40 7.68
N ARG A 256 -15.15 9.36 7.46
CA ARG A 256 -16.00 9.92 8.51
C ARG A 256 -17.05 8.93 9.04
N GLN A 257 -17.29 7.82 8.34
CA GLN A 257 -18.17 6.73 8.82
C GLN A 257 -17.47 5.78 9.80
N ILE A 258 -16.16 5.93 9.97
CA ILE A 258 -15.40 5.14 10.93
C ILE A 258 -15.81 5.59 12.34
N GLN A 259 -16.09 4.62 13.19
CA GLN A 259 -16.43 4.84 14.59
C GLN A 259 -15.50 4.03 15.47
N ILE A 260 -15.04 4.64 16.55
CA ILE A 260 -14.30 3.93 17.59
C ILE A 260 -15.31 3.14 18.42
N GLN A 261 -15.02 1.87 18.64
CA GLN A 261 -15.73 1.08 19.62
C GLN A 261 -15.10 1.36 20.98
N GLU A 262 -15.82 2.07 21.85
CA GLU A 262 -15.40 2.28 23.23
C GLU A 262 -15.41 0.93 23.96
N GLU A 263 -14.23 0.35 24.14
CA GLU A 263 -14.05 -0.82 24.99
C GLU A 263 -13.30 -0.39 26.27
N PRO A 264 -13.74 -0.84 27.47
CA PRO A 264 -13.02 -0.55 28.69
C PRO A 264 -11.60 -1.12 28.60
N ILE A 265 -10.60 -0.27 28.82
CA ILE A 265 -9.19 -0.66 28.79
C ILE A 265 -8.89 -1.38 30.12
N ASN A 266 -8.73 -2.68 30.07
CA ASN A 266 -8.22 -3.46 31.19
C ASN A 266 -6.70 -3.57 31.07
N ILE A 267 -6.00 -2.61 31.65
CA ILE A 267 -4.53 -2.62 31.70
C ILE A 267 -4.07 -3.89 32.42
N GLY A 268 -3.29 -4.70 31.74
CA GLY A 268 -2.70 -5.92 32.29
C GLY A 268 -1.45 -5.63 33.14
N LYS A 269 -0.79 -6.70 33.58
CA LYS A 269 0.37 -6.61 34.49
C LYS A 269 1.67 -6.34 33.78
N ASP A 270 1.79 -6.77 32.51
CA ASP A 270 3.05 -6.64 31.78
C ASP A 270 3.23 -5.22 31.26
N LYS A 271 4.42 -4.65 31.49
CA LYS A 271 4.82 -3.29 31.12
C LYS A 271 6.10 -3.30 30.31
N LEU A 272 6.06 -2.70 29.14
CA LEU A 272 7.23 -2.34 28.35
C LEU A 272 7.52 -0.85 28.54
N GLU A 273 8.76 -0.50 28.87
CA GLU A 273 9.17 0.88 29.01
C GLU A 273 10.44 1.14 28.20
N ILE A 274 10.39 2.13 27.32
CA ILE A 274 11.50 2.57 26.49
C ILE A 274 11.96 3.93 27.01
N ARG A 275 13.26 4.05 27.29
CA ARG A 275 13.87 5.27 27.84
C ARG A 275 14.96 5.78 26.91
N LYS A 276 14.75 6.96 26.31
CA LYS A 276 15.70 7.70 25.49
C LYS A 276 16.41 6.84 24.43
N LEU A 277 15.63 5.99 23.75
CA LEU A 277 16.12 5.07 22.73
C LEU A 277 16.63 5.84 21.51
N SER A 278 17.87 5.57 21.09
CA SER A 278 18.45 6.14 19.88
C SER A 278 19.07 5.05 19.03
N PHE A 279 18.86 5.16 17.72
CA PHE A 279 19.39 4.23 16.73
C PHE A 279 19.66 4.91 15.38
N GLY A 280 20.67 4.46 14.65
CA GLY A 280 20.96 4.93 13.29
C GLY A 280 21.72 3.91 12.47
N TYR A 281 21.54 3.97 11.16
CA TYR A 281 22.30 3.20 10.18
C TYR A 281 23.52 4.01 9.70
N LYS A 282 24.72 3.49 9.88
CA LYS A 282 25.96 4.18 9.52
C LYS A 282 26.02 5.58 10.17
N LYS A 283 25.93 6.64 9.36
CA LYS A 283 25.98 8.05 9.81
C LYS A 283 24.61 8.71 9.98
N GLN A 284 23.52 8.04 9.56
CA GLN A 284 22.17 8.60 9.59
C GLN A 284 21.44 8.15 10.87
N LYS A 285 21.13 9.12 11.74
CA LYS A 285 20.28 8.87 12.93
C LYS A 285 18.82 8.73 12.50
N ILE A 286 18.20 7.62 12.89
CA ILE A 286 16.79 7.32 12.59
C ILE A 286 15.90 7.54 13.80
N LEU A 287 16.31 7.05 14.98
CA LEU A 287 15.60 7.26 16.24
C LEU A 287 16.44 8.15 17.15
N LYS A 288 15.80 9.12 17.82
CA LYS A 288 16.47 10.18 18.59
C LYS A 288 15.78 10.33 19.94
N ASP A 289 16.38 9.78 20.99
CA ASP A 289 15.94 9.89 22.39
C ASP A 289 14.45 9.56 22.62
N LEU A 290 13.92 8.57 21.87
CA LEU A 290 12.52 8.17 21.90
C LEU A 290 12.19 7.48 23.23
N SER A 291 11.09 7.88 23.87
CA SER A 291 10.61 7.31 25.12
C SER A 291 9.12 7.01 25.02
N LEU A 292 8.71 5.82 25.44
CA LEU A 292 7.30 5.43 25.51
C LEU A 292 7.09 4.34 26.56
N THR A 293 5.82 4.17 26.96
CA THR A 293 5.38 3.07 27.81
C THR A 293 4.18 2.38 27.16
N ALA A 294 4.17 1.05 27.17
CA ALA A 294 3.08 0.22 26.68
C ALA A 294 2.77 -0.89 27.69
N TYR A 295 1.52 -1.29 27.77
CA TYR A 295 1.03 -2.31 28.69
C TYR A 295 0.33 -3.45 27.93
N SER A 296 0.30 -4.65 28.52
CA SER A 296 -0.69 -5.64 28.11
C SER A 296 -2.10 -5.12 28.39
N GLY A 297 -3.10 -5.56 27.61
CA GLY A 297 -4.48 -5.04 27.69
C GLY A 297 -4.74 -3.83 26.80
N GLU A 298 -3.71 -3.15 26.31
CA GLU A 298 -3.83 -2.07 25.30
C GLU A 298 -3.08 -2.38 24.01
N VAL A 299 -3.48 -1.74 22.92
CA VAL A 299 -2.78 -1.75 21.63
C VAL A 299 -2.27 -0.33 21.36
N ASN A 300 -0.97 -0.21 21.18
CA ASN A 300 -0.33 1.05 20.79
C ASN A 300 -0.01 1.01 19.29
N CYS A 301 -0.55 1.96 18.53
CA CYS A 301 -0.32 2.07 17.10
C CYS A 301 0.71 3.15 16.79
N PHE A 302 1.73 2.82 16.00
CA PHE A 302 2.69 3.77 15.47
C PHE A 302 2.25 4.24 14.09
N ILE A 303 2.01 5.54 13.97
CA ILE A 303 1.66 6.23 12.73
C ILE A 303 2.77 7.20 12.31
N GLY A 304 2.72 7.75 11.11
CA GLY A 304 3.69 8.72 10.59
C GLY A 304 4.23 8.34 9.22
N LYS A 305 4.94 9.23 8.55
CA LYS A 305 5.44 9.08 7.18
C LYS A 305 6.29 7.83 6.97
N ASN A 306 6.36 7.35 5.74
CA ASN A 306 7.33 6.32 5.37
C ASN A 306 8.76 6.85 5.59
N GLY A 307 9.63 6.00 6.14
CA GLY A 307 10.99 6.38 6.52
C GLY A 307 11.12 7.13 7.86
N SER A 308 10.05 7.41 8.60
CA SER A 308 10.11 8.11 9.91
C SER A 308 10.73 7.27 11.04
N GLY A 309 10.95 5.97 10.83
CA GLY A 309 11.61 5.08 11.80
C GLY A 309 10.68 4.08 12.51
N LYS A 310 9.39 3.98 12.14
CA LYS A 310 8.41 3.05 12.76
C LYS A 310 8.90 1.60 12.77
N THR A 311 9.22 1.05 11.60
CA THR A 311 9.75 -0.31 11.45
C THR A 311 11.08 -0.49 12.18
N THR A 312 11.95 0.53 12.20
CA THR A 312 13.23 0.51 12.94
C THR A 312 12.98 0.44 14.45
N LEU A 313 12.02 1.22 14.96
CA LEU A 313 11.60 1.14 16.36
C LEU A 313 11.07 -0.26 16.71
N GLY A 314 10.18 -0.81 15.90
CA GLY A 314 9.66 -2.16 16.07
C GLY A 314 10.76 -3.23 16.12
N LYS A 315 11.75 -3.13 15.23
CA LYS A 315 12.90 -4.04 15.20
C LYS A 315 13.81 -3.88 16.44
N CYS A 316 13.95 -2.67 16.99
CA CYS A 316 14.67 -2.47 18.25
C CYS A 316 13.93 -3.10 19.43
N ILE A 317 12.61 -2.90 19.51
CA ILE A 317 11.75 -3.44 20.57
C ILE A 317 11.75 -4.97 20.58
N SER A 318 11.74 -5.59 19.41
CA SER A 318 11.76 -7.04 19.27
C SER A 318 13.15 -7.68 19.37
N GLY A 319 14.20 -6.87 19.59
CA GLY A 319 15.58 -7.35 19.71
C GLY A 319 16.24 -7.76 18.38
N LEU A 320 15.66 -7.41 17.23
CA LEU A 320 16.28 -7.63 15.91
C LEU A 320 17.37 -6.60 15.61
N LEU A 321 17.29 -5.42 16.22
CA LEU A 321 18.29 -4.37 16.12
C LEU A 321 18.74 -3.95 17.52
N ARG A 322 20.07 -3.84 17.71
CA ARG A 322 20.65 -3.37 18.95
C ARG A 322 20.64 -1.85 18.99
N SER A 323 19.94 -1.25 19.97
CA SER A 323 19.97 0.19 20.19
C SER A 323 21.37 0.71 20.48
N GLN A 324 21.66 1.95 20.05
CA GLN A 324 22.97 2.58 20.28
C GLN A 324 23.01 3.31 21.63
N ARG A 325 21.86 3.84 22.08
CA ARG A 325 21.66 4.53 23.36
C ARG A 325 20.26 4.27 23.88
N GLY A 326 20.08 4.53 25.18
CA GLY A 326 18.82 4.28 25.87
C GLY A 326 18.66 2.84 26.32
N SER A 327 17.58 2.56 27.01
CA SER A 327 17.26 1.24 27.55
C SER A 327 15.82 0.83 27.24
N ILE A 328 15.59 -0.48 27.18
CA ILE A 328 14.27 -1.08 27.06
C ILE A 328 14.09 -1.98 28.29
N LEU A 329 13.03 -1.72 29.06
CA LEU A 329 12.72 -2.47 30.26
C LEU A 329 11.41 -3.26 30.03
N LEU A 330 11.40 -4.50 30.47
CA LEU A 330 10.21 -5.33 30.52
C LEU A 330 9.92 -5.69 31.99
N ASN A 331 8.75 -5.29 32.48
CA ASN A 331 8.34 -5.47 33.88
C ASN A 331 9.35 -4.87 34.91
N GLY A 332 10.01 -3.76 34.53
CA GLY A 332 10.97 -3.07 35.37
C GLY A 332 12.42 -3.57 35.25
N GLU A 333 12.66 -4.68 34.59
CA GLU A 333 13.99 -5.22 34.31
C GLU A 333 14.53 -4.73 32.98
N GLU A 334 15.76 -4.23 32.95
CA GLU A 334 16.41 -3.79 31.73
C GLU A 334 16.84 -5.00 30.89
N MET A 335 16.39 -5.03 29.62
CA MET A 335 16.60 -6.13 28.71
C MET A 335 17.75 -5.86 27.74
N SER A 336 18.67 -6.82 27.59
CA SER A 336 19.62 -6.84 26.48
C SER A 336 18.87 -7.15 25.16
N TYR A 337 19.49 -6.82 24.00
CA TYR A 337 18.89 -7.14 22.71
C TYR A 337 18.66 -8.63 22.50
N LYS A 338 19.50 -9.51 23.10
CA LYS A 338 19.33 -10.97 23.06
C LYS A 338 18.11 -11.44 23.86
N GLU A 339 17.91 -10.89 25.05
CA GLU A 339 16.72 -11.18 25.86
C GLU A 339 15.46 -10.67 25.20
N LEU A 340 15.52 -9.45 24.59
CA LEU A 340 14.41 -8.92 23.79
C LEU A 340 14.06 -9.86 22.62
N SER A 341 15.03 -10.45 21.93
CA SER A 341 14.77 -11.40 20.82
C SER A 341 14.13 -12.71 21.30
N GLN A 342 14.35 -13.09 22.57
CA GLN A 342 13.66 -14.23 23.17
C GLN A 342 12.24 -13.90 23.62
N LYS A 343 11.97 -12.66 24.06
CA LYS A 343 10.67 -12.22 24.59
C LYS A 343 9.80 -11.50 23.55
N GLY A 344 10.42 -10.95 22.51
CA GLY A 344 9.77 -10.20 21.43
C GLY A 344 9.59 -11.03 20.16
N LEU A 345 8.58 -10.68 19.38
CA LEU A 345 8.34 -11.16 18.03
C LEU A 345 8.00 -9.98 17.13
N PHE A 346 8.63 -9.92 15.97
CA PHE A 346 8.36 -8.93 14.93
C PHE A 346 7.70 -9.63 13.74
N ILE A 347 6.45 -9.29 13.45
CA ILE A 347 5.74 -9.75 12.26
C ILE A 347 6.00 -8.74 11.14
N MET A 348 6.65 -9.19 10.08
CA MET A 348 7.04 -8.39 8.94
C MET A 348 5.85 -8.12 8.02
N GLN A 349 5.90 -7.02 7.29
CA GLN A 349 4.95 -6.68 6.25
C GLN A 349 4.89 -7.77 5.16
N GLU A 350 6.05 -8.26 4.71
CA GLU A 350 6.14 -9.40 3.79
C GLU A 350 6.14 -10.71 4.58
N ALA A 351 4.97 -11.32 4.71
CA ALA A 351 4.76 -12.53 5.50
C ALA A 351 5.61 -13.73 5.03
N GLU A 352 5.90 -13.82 3.74
CA GLU A 352 6.64 -14.90 3.09
C GLU A 352 8.05 -15.10 3.66
N PHE A 353 8.71 -14.04 4.13
CA PHE A 353 10.05 -14.13 4.71
C PHE A 353 10.09 -14.77 6.11
N GLN A 354 8.95 -15.17 6.66
CA GLN A 354 8.84 -15.73 8.00
C GLN A 354 8.51 -17.23 8.04
N PHE A 355 8.33 -17.86 6.87
CA PHE A 355 7.97 -19.29 6.79
C PHE A 355 9.19 -20.16 6.54
N PHE A 356 9.27 -21.26 7.30
CA PHE A 356 10.41 -22.18 7.29
C PHE A 356 10.02 -23.64 7.04
N THR A 357 8.73 -23.97 7.13
CA THR A 357 8.25 -25.35 7.03
C THR A 357 7.47 -25.58 5.74
N ASN A 358 7.20 -26.84 5.42
CA ASN A 358 6.55 -27.24 4.19
C ASN A 358 5.01 -27.37 4.31
N SER A 359 4.42 -27.02 5.45
CA SER A 359 2.97 -26.98 5.58
C SER A 359 2.50 -25.97 6.64
N VAL A 360 1.32 -25.41 6.43
CA VAL A 360 0.65 -24.48 7.35
C VAL A 360 0.57 -25.04 8.77
N LEU A 361 0.19 -26.31 8.91
CA LEU A 361 0.08 -26.97 10.22
C LEU A 361 1.44 -27.09 10.93
N LEU A 362 2.49 -27.42 10.19
CA LEU A 362 3.84 -27.52 10.75
C LEU A 362 4.37 -26.15 11.14
N GLU A 363 4.09 -25.11 10.36
CA GLU A 363 4.47 -23.73 10.66
C GLU A 363 3.87 -23.28 12.01
N LEU A 364 2.59 -23.53 12.21
CA LEU A 364 1.92 -23.22 13.48
C LEU A 364 2.48 -24.04 14.65
N LYS A 365 2.73 -25.33 14.46
CA LYS A 365 3.31 -26.19 15.50
C LYS A 365 4.72 -25.78 15.89
N TYR A 366 5.52 -25.38 14.91
CA TYR A 366 6.90 -24.95 15.13
C TYR A 366 6.97 -23.60 15.88
N GLY A 367 6.12 -22.66 15.53
CA GLY A 367 6.06 -21.32 16.15
C GLY A 367 5.31 -21.26 17.48
N ALA A 368 4.47 -22.25 17.80
CA ALA A 368 3.63 -22.26 18.97
C ALA A 368 4.34 -22.75 20.23
N ASN A 369 3.90 -22.21 21.39
CA ASN A 369 4.17 -22.86 22.66
C ASN A 369 3.51 -24.26 22.66
N PRO A 370 4.20 -25.35 23.03
CA PRO A 370 3.65 -26.70 23.05
C PRO A 370 2.31 -26.83 23.82
N SER A 371 2.12 -26.08 24.90
CA SER A 371 0.87 -26.05 25.66
C SER A 371 -0.34 -25.52 24.86
N LYS A 372 -0.09 -24.76 23.80
CA LYS A 372 -1.12 -24.17 22.92
C LYS A 372 -1.39 -24.99 21.65
N HIS A 373 -0.76 -26.14 21.47
CA HIS A 373 -1.00 -26.98 20.29
C HIS A 373 -2.48 -27.41 20.16
N VAL A 374 -3.19 -27.52 21.27
CA VAL A 374 -4.63 -27.83 21.27
C VAL A 374 -5.48 -26.70 20.68
N GLU A 375 -4.97 -25.49 20.63
CA GLU A 375 -5.66 -24.32 20.07
C GLU A 375 -5.50 -24.20 18.54
N ILE A 376 -4.56 -24.95 17.92
CA ILE A 376 -4.23 -24.83 16.49
C ILE A 376 -5.43 -25.17 15.60
N GLU A 377 -6.10 -26.29 15.83
CA GLU A 377 -7.25 -26.70 15.02
C GLU A 377 -8.44 -25.75 15.16
N PRO A 378 -8.89 -25.37 16.37
CA PRO A 378 -9.92 -24.35 16.53
C PRO A 378 -9.56 -23.03 15.84
N LEU A 379 -8.31 -22.58 15.94
CA LEU A 379 -7.84 -21.36 15.33
C LEU A 379 -7.87 -21.42 13.80
N LEU A 380 -7.36 -22.49 13.20
CA LEU A 380 -7.43 -22.72 11.75
C LEU A 380 -8.88 -22.74 11.23
N LYS A 381 -9.80 -23.34 11.98
CA LYS A 381 -11.24 -23.34 11.63
C LYS A 381 -11.85 -21.94 11.73
N ARG A 382 -11.56 -21.17 12.79
CA ARG A 382 -12.02 -19.78 12.97
C ARG A 382 -11.59 -18.87 11.81
N PHE A 383 -10.38 -19.09 11.27
CA PHE A 383 -9.82 -18.30 10.16
C PHE A 383 -10.15 -18.86 8.77
N ASN A 384 -10.98 -19.92 8.66
CA ASN A 384 -11.29 -20.63 7.42
C ASN A 384 -10.03 -21.14 6.71
N MET A 385 -9.03 -21.60 7.47
CA MET A 385 -7.76 -22.10 6.94
C MET A 385 -7.54 -23.60 7.18
N TRP A 386 -8.50 -24.29 7.78
CA TRP A 386 -8.39 -25.72 8.08
C TRP A 386 -8.14 -26.57 6.83
N GLU A 387 -8.80 -26.28 5.71
CA GLU A 387 -8.62 -27.01 4.46
C GLU A 387 -7.24 -26.78 3.83
N HIS A 388 -6.57 -25.70 4.20
CA HIS A 388 -5.22 -25.38 3.73
C HIS A 388 -4.11 -25.92 4.64
N ARG A 389 -4.41 -26.60 5.76
CA ARG A 389 -3.44 -27.02 6.79
C ARG A 389 -2.25 -27.84 6.28
N ASN A 390 -2.45 -28.61 5.19
CA ASN A 390 -1.42 -29.46 4.58
C ASN A 390 -0.74 -28.78 3.38
N ARG A 391 -1.17 -27.59 2.97
CA ARG A 391 -0.56 -26.85 1.86
C ARG A 391 0.75 -26.20 2.30
N HIS A 392 1.67 -26.04 1.34
CA HIS A 392 2.87 -25.24 1.57
C HIS A 392 2.49 -23.77 1.82
N PRO A 393 3.09 -23.06 2.79
CA PRO A 393 2.77 -21.65 3.08
C PRO A 393 2.81 -20.74 1.85
N PHE A 394 3.76 -20.92 0.94
CA PHE A 394 3.89 -20.13 -0.30
C PHE A 394 2.81 -20.44 -1.37
N SER A 395 1.99 -21.46 -1.18
CA SER A 395 0.82 -21.70 -2.04
C SER A 395 -0.43 -20.95 -1.58
N LEU A 396 -0.35 -20.24 -0.47
CA LEU A 396 -1.42 -19.43 0.08
C LEU A 396 -1.49 -18.07 -0.63
N SER A 397 -2.69 -17.45 -0.61
CA SER A 397 -2.81 -16.04 -1.02
C SER A 397 -2.12 -15.12 0.01
N GLY A 398 -1.77 -13.89 -0.38
CA GLY A 398 -1.16 -12.90 0.51
C GLY A 398 -1.93 -12.70 1.82
N GLY A 399 -3.26 -12.56 1.74
CA GLY A 399 -4.12 -12.44 2.92
C GLY A 399 -4.14 -13.71 3.80
N GLN A 400 -4.04 -14.91 3.20
CA GLN A 400 -3.92 -16.16 3.95
C GLN A 400 -2.56 -16.30 4.63
N MET A 401 -1.47 -15.89 3.95
CA MET A 401 -0.13 -15.84 4.54
C MET A 401 -0.09 -14.89 5.74
N GLN A 402 -0.71 -13.72 5.63
CA GLN A 402 -0.79 -12.76 6.73
C GLN A 402 -1.59 -13.31 7.93
N LYS A 403 -2.71 -14.00 7.68
CA LYS A 403 -3.46 -14.70 8.74
C LYS A 403 -2.59 -15.75 9.43
N LEU A 404 -1.78 -16.50 8.67
CA LEU A 404 -0.88 -17.51 9.22
C LEU A 404 0.17 -16.89 10.16
N THR A 405 0.83 -15.79 9.78
CA THR A 405 1.81 -15.12 10.64
C THR A 405 1.20 -14.59 11.93
N LEU A 406 -0.03 -14.07 11.86
CA LEU A 406 -0.74 -13.60 13.05
C LEU A 406 -1.16 -14.74 13.98
N MET A 407 -1.57 -15.89 13.44
CA MET A 407 -1.82 -17.09 14.23
C MET A 407 -0.54 -17.60 14.92
N MET A 408 0.62 -17.55 14.23
CA MET A 408 1.91 -17.87 14.84
C MET A 408 2.22 -16.93 16.01
N ALA A 409 2.00 -15.62 15.84
CA ALA A 409 2.20 -14.63 16.91
C ALA A 409 1.28 -14.89 18.12
N TYR A 410 0.02 -15.20 17.87
CA TYR A 410 -0.95 -15.54 18.93
C TYR A 410 -0.54 -16.78 19.72
N LEU A 411 -0.12 -17.85 19.03
CA LEU A 411 0.24 -19.15 19.64
C LEU A 411 1.62 -19.11 20.31
N SER A 412 2.48 -18.16 19.97
CA SER A 412 3.84 -18.06 20.51
C SER A 412 3.83 -17.78 22.03
N ASP A 413 4.97 -18.04 22.69
CA ASP A 413 5.22 -17.69 24.10
C ASP A 413 5.75 -16.26 24.29
N LYS A 414 5.88 -15.49 23.20
CA LYS A 414 6.42 -14.14 23.22
C LYS A 414 5.52 -13.18 23.99
N GLN A 415 6.15 -12.30 24.78
CA GLN A 415 5.45 -11.31 25.62
C GLN A 415 5.18 -10.00 24.88
N VAL A 416 6.06 -9.63 23.94
CA VAL A 416 5.96 -8.40 23.16
C VAL A 416 5.79 -8.75 21.68
N ILE A 417 4.71 -8.32 21.08
CA ILE A 417 4.40 -8.55 19.66
C ILE A 417 4.39 -7.21 18.94
N VAL A 418 5.18 -7.11 17.88
CA VAL A 418 5.18 -5.96 16.98
C VAL A 418 4.65 -6.42 15.62
N LEU A 419 3.61 -5.77 15.12
CA LEU A 419 2.97 -6.06 13.84
C LEU A 419 3.26 -4.91 12.87
N ASP A 420 3.91 -5.19 11.75
CA ASP A 420 4.23 -4.18 10.72
C ASP A 420 3.28 -4.35 9.53
N GLU A 421 2.36 -3.40 9.34
CA GLU A 421 1.30 -3.37 8.31
C GLU A 421 0.50 -4.69 8.18
N PRO A 422 -0.14 -5.18 9.26
CA PRO A 422 -0.75 -6.51 9.29
C PRO A 422 -2.02 -6.66 8.43
N THR A 423 -2.54 -5.57 7.85
CA THR A 423 -3.82 -5.54 7.09
C THR A 423 -3.66 -5.13 5.63
N SER A 424 -2.42 -5.12 5.11
CA SER A 424 -2.17 -4.76 3.71
C SER A 424 -2.92 -5.67 2.74
N GLY A 425 -3.66 -5.09 1.77
CA GLY A 425 -4.40 -5.83 0.75
C GLY A 425 -5.57 -6.68 1.28
N MET A 426 -6.16 -6.34 2.43
CA MET A 426 -7.24 -7.12 3.03
C MET A 426 -8.63 -6.56 2.77
N ASP A 427 -9.55 -7.47 2.49
CA ASP A 427 -10.98 -7.20 2.50
C ASP A 427 -11.53 -6.97 3.92
N ARG A 428 -12.77 -6.53 4.02
CA ARG A 428 -13.43 -6.23 5.29
C ARG A 428 -13.49 -7.45 6.22
N LYS A 429 -13.88 -8.61 5.72
CA LYS A 429 -14.05 -9.84 6.50
C LYS A 429 -12.73 -10.34 7.09
N SER A 430 -11.66 -10.26 6.30
CA SER A 430 -10.30 -10.58 6.76
C SER A 430 -9.83 -9.60 7.82
N LEU A 431 -10.10 -8.29 7.63
CA LEU A 431 -9.81 -7.24 8.60
C LEU A 431 -10.49 -7.53 9.94
N ASP A 432 -11.81 -7.79 9.95
CA ASP A 432 -12.56 -8.06 11.18
C ASP A 432 -12.01 -9.27 11.93
N THR A 433 -11.65 -10.33 11.20
CA THR A 433 -11.06 -11.54 11.81
C THR A 433 -9.72 -11.24 12.49
N ILE A 434 -8.88 -10.39 11.86
CA ILE A 434 -7.59 -9.99 12.44
C ILE A 434 -7.78 -9.07 13.64
N VAL A 435 -8.74 -8.15 13.58
CA VAL A 435 -9.11 -7.28 14.71
C VAL A 435 -9.46 -8.11 15.94
N GLU A 436 -10.30 -9.13 15.78
CA GLU A 436 -10.67 -10.04 16.87
C GLU A 436 -9.44 -10.78 17.46
N LEU A 437 -8.54 -11.28 16.59
CA LEU A 437 -7.35 -11.98 17.08
C LEU A 437 -6.41 -11.05 17.86
N ILE A 438 -6.23 -9.82 17.40
CA ILE A 438 -5.40 -8.82 18.09
C ILE A 438 -6.05 -8.45 19.44
N LYS A 439 -7.38 -8.32 19.49
CA LYS A 439 -8.11 -8.08 20.74
C LYS A 439 -7.95 -9.22 21.73
N ASP A 440 -7.90 -10.47 21.26
CA ASP A 440 -7.59 -11.61 22.12
C ASP A 440 -6.13 -11.63 22.55
N MET A 441 -5.21 -11.30 21.64
CA MET A 441 -3.77 -11.28 21.88
C MET A 441 -3.37 -10.24 22.93
N LYS A 442 -3.96 -9.02 22.89
CA LYS A 442 -3.64 -7.93 23.83
C LYS A 442 -3.93 -8.28 25.28
N LYS A 443 -4.87 -9.20 25.55
CA LYS A 443 -5.22 -9.62 26.93
C LYS A 443 -4.05 -10.25 27.67
N GLN A 444 -3.11 -10.87 26.95
CA GLN A 444 -2.00 -11.63 27.53
C GLN A 444 -0.62 -11.12 27.10
N LYS A 445 -0.55 -10.23 26.09
CA LYS A 445 0.70 -9.77 25.48
C LYS A 445 0.68 -8.25 25.33
N ILE A 446 1.86 -7.67 25.28
CA ILE A 446 2.04 -6.27 24.86
C ILE A 446 2.02 -6.24 23.35
N VAL A 447 1.06 -5.56 22.74
CA VAL A 447 0.86 -5.51 21.29
C VAL A 447 1.12 -4.10 20.79
N LEU A 448 2.07 -3.99 19.87
CA LEU A 448 2.44 -2.77 19.18
C LEU A 448 2.16 -2.96 17.69
N VAL A 449 1.53 -2.00 17.07
CA VAL A 449 1.13 -2.07 15.66
C VAL A 449 1.73 -0.88 14.91
N ILE A 450 2.22 -1.14 13.71
CA ILE A 450 2.57 -0.10 12.73
C ILE A 450 1.52 -0.21 11.64
N SER A 451 0.75 0.85 11.39
CA SER A 451 -0.24 0.83 10.31
C SER A 451 -0.60 2.22 9.80
N HIS A 452 -1.02 2.27 8.53
CA HIS A 452 -1.62 3.43 7.86
C HIS A 452 -3.12 3.20 7.55
N ASP A 453 -3.68 2.10 7.99
CA ASP A 453 -5.05 1.71 7.76
C ASP A 453 -5.98 2.27 8.84
N LEU A 454 -6.68 3.36 8.54
CA LEU A 454 -7.54 4.07 9.51
C LEU A 454 -8.68 3.20 10.04
N GLU A 455 -9.28 2.32 9.22
CA GLU A 455 -10.33 1.42 9.68
C GLU A 455 -9.79 0.41 10.70
N PHE A 456 -8.59 -0.11 10.43
CA PHE A 456 -7.91 -1.03 11.32
C PHE A 456 -7.46 -0.32 12.62
N ILE A 457 -6.81 0.84 12.50
CA ILE A 457 -6.39 1.64 13.65
C ILE A 457 -7.57 1.92 14.58
N ALA A 458 -8.69 2.40 14.04
CA ALA A 458 -9.90 2.69 14.82
C ALA A 458 -10.52 1.45 15.49
N ALA A 459 -10.34 0.26 14.90
CA ALA A 459 -10.91 -0.97 15.42
C ALA A 459 -10.08 -1.63 16.54
N VAL A 460 -8.75 -1.41 16.57
CA VAL A 460 -7.85 -2.11 17.51
C VAL A 460 -7.12 -1.22 18.49
N SER A 461 -6.80 0.04 18.11
CA SER A 461 -5.87 0.87 18.86
C SER A 461 -6.51 1.50 20.08
N ASN A 462 -5.77 1.53 21.18
CA ASN A 462 -6.10 2.30 22.37
C ASN A 462 -5.32 3.63 22.40
N LYS A 463 -4.13 3.63 21.78
CA LYS A 463 -3.29 4.83 21.62
C LYS A 463 -2.66 4.85 20.24
N CYS A 464 -2.59 6.03 19.64
CA CYS A 464 -1.79 6.29 18.44
C CYS A 464 -0.63 7.20 18.77
N LEU A 465 0.57 6.80 18.37
CA LEU A 465 1.82 7.54 18.55
C LEU A 465 2.35 7.95 17.19
N GLU A 466 2.37 9.24 16.91
CA GLU A 466 2.95 9.78 15.68
C GLU A 466 4.48 9.83 15.80
N ILE A 467 5.16 9.13 14.87
CA ILE A 467 6.62 9.15 14.77
C ILE A 467 7.01 10.03 13.58
N GLY A 468 7.70 11.13 13.87
CA GLY A 468 8.25 12.04 12.89
C GLY A 468 9.68 12.44 13.24
N ASP A 469 10.56 12.52 12.24
CA ASP A 469 11.97 12.92 12.39
C ASP A 469 12.76 12.14 13.46
N GLY A 470 12.31 10.94 13.80
CA GLY A 470 12.92 10.05 14.81
C GLY A 470 12.45 10.28 16.24
N PHE A 471 11.43 11.13 16.47
CA PHE A 471 10.81 11.41 17.76
C PHE A 471 9.33 11.00 17.76
N ILE A 472 8.75 10.86 18.96
CA ILE A 472 7.29 10.87 19.12
C ILE A 472 6.86 12.34 19.11
N GLN A 473 6.08 12.72 18.09
CA GLN A 473 5.59 14.09 17.91
C GLN A 473 4.28 14.31 18.64
N GLN A 474 3.39 13.34 18.59
CA GLN A 474 2.06 13.41 19.19
C GLN A 474 1.61 12.04 19.71
N ILE A 475 0.81 12.04 20.78
CA ILE A 475 0.13 10.87 21.32
C ILE A 475 -1.36 11.18 21.35
N CYS A 476 -2.17 10.38 20.66
CA CYS A 476 -3.62 10.47 20.64
C CYS A 476 -4.21 9.24 21.34
N GLU A 477 -5.01 9.46 22.37
CA GLU A 477 -5.79 8.38 22.98
C GLU A 477 -7.04 8.10 22.14
N MET A 478 -7.28 6.82 21.81
CA MET A 478 -8.38 6.38 20.95
C MET A 478 -9.62 6.10 21.78
N ASN A 479 -10.24 7.16 22.33
CA ASN A 479 -11.35 7.06 23.27
C ASN A 479 -12.64 7.77 22.80
N SER A 480 -12.59 8.45 21.65
CA SER A 480 -13.76 9.13 21.06
C SER A 480 -13.62 9.24 19.54
N ASN A 481 -14.71 9.53 18.84
CA ASN A 481 -14.68 9.77 17.40
C ASN A 481 -13.85 11.00 17.01
N GLU A 482 -13.71 11.99 17.90
CA GLU A 482 -12.81 13.14 17.73
C GLU A 482 -11.35 12.69 17.56
N SER A 483 -10.96 11.56 18.17
CA SER A 483 -9.62 11.00 18.01
C SER A 483 -9.34 10.55 16.57
N ILE A 484 -10.35 10.11 15.82
CA ILE A 484 -10.20 9.77 14.39
C ILE A 484 -10.00 11.05 13.57
N GLU A 485 -10.77 12.09 13.86
CA GLU A 485 -10.64 13.38 13.19
C GLU A 485 -9.22 13.93 13.37
N ASN A 486 -8.68 13.87 14.60
CA ASN A 486 -7.30 14.24 14.89
C ASN A 486 -6.28 13.44 14.08
N ILE A 487 -6.46 12.12 13.90
CA ILE A 487 -5.55 11.30 13.08
C ILE A 487 -5.68 11.65 11.60
N VAL A 488 -6.90 11.87 11.11
CA VAL A 488 -7.13 12.33 9.73
C VAL A 488 -6.47 13.69 9.52
N GLU A 489 -6.58 14.61 10.48
CA GLU A 489 -5.89 15.91 10.43
C GLU A 489 -4.37 15.78 10.39
N ILE A 490 -3.76 14.87 11.17
CA ILE A 490 -2.32 14.58 11.11
C ILE A 490 -1.92 14.23 9.68
N PHE A 491 -2.67 13.35 9.03
CA PHE A 491 -2.42 12.98 7.63
C PHE A 491 -2.67 14.13 6.66
N GLU A 492 -3.65 15.03 6.91
CA GLU A 492 -3.94 16.20 6.07
C GLU A 492 -2.96 17.36 6.27
N ILE A 493 -2.48 17.62 7.48
CA ILE A 493 -1.46 18.63 7.78
C ILE A 493 -0.15 18.29 7.06
N ASP A 494 0.23 17.03 7.03
CA ASP A 494 1.36 16.53 6.25
C ASP A 494 1.20 16.84 4.74
N ARG A 495 -0.02 16.80 4.22
CA ARG A 495 -0.36 17.20 2.85
C ARG A 495 -0.07 18.70 2.61
N CYS A 496 -0.47 19.57 3.53
CA CYS A 496 -0.24 21.01 3.40
C CYS A 496 1.25 21.37 3.50
N ALA A 497 2.01 20.69 4.36
CA ALA A 497 3.46 20.89 4.49
C ALA A 497 4.21 20.47 3.21
N ASN A 498 3.83 19.33 2.62
CA ASN A 498 4.43 18.84 1.36
C ASN A 498 4.06 19.72 0.15
N ARG A 499 2.84 20.27 0.08
CA ARG A 499 2.49 21.25 -0.96
C ARG A 499 3.34 22.52 -0.85
N ARG A 500 3.58 23.04 0.36
CA ARG A 500 4.44 24.21 0.57
C ARG A 500 5.90 23.95 0.21
N THR A 501 6.41 22.74 0.41
CA THR A 501 7.77 22.35 -0.02
C THR A 501 7.84 22.15 -1.53
N SER A 502 6.85 21.56 -2.18
CA SER A 502 6.79 21.41 -3.63
C SER A 502 6.57 22.76 -4.35
N GLU A 503 5.78 23.67 -3.77
CA GLU A 503 5.63 25.04 -4.28
C GLU A 503 6.90 25.89 -4.07
N LYS A 504 7.67 25.67 -2.99
CA LYS A 504 8.98 26.32 -2.81
C LYS A 504 10.02 25.81 -3.81
N VAL A 505 9.96 24.56 -4.22
CA VAL A 505 10.83 23.99 -5.28
C VAL A 505 10.39 24.50 -6.66
N LYS A 506 9.09 24.79 -6.89
CA LYS A 506 8.61 25.40 -8.14
C LYS A 506 8.94 26.90 -8.29
N ARG A 507 9.33 27.58 -7.23
CA ARG A 507 9.88 28.93 -7.27
C ARG A 507 11.41 28.87 -7.19
N ILE A 508 12.07 28.40 -8.25
CA ILE A 508 13.43 28.86 -8.56
C ILE A 508 13.22 30.33 -8.94
N PRO A 509 13.66 31.30 -8.14
CA PRO A 509 13.58 32.70 -8.54
C PRO A 509 14.34 32.84 -9.85
N ASP A 510 13.80 33.60 -10.80
CA ASP A 510 14.53 34.04 -11.99
C ASP A 510 15.96 34.42 -11.55
N PRO A 511 17.02 33.96 -12.24
CA PRO A 511 18.40 34.30 -11.90
C PRO A 511 18.63 35.78 -11.64
N ARG A 512 17.84 36.67 -12.27
CA ARG A 512 17.84 38.12 -12.05
C ARG A 512 17.33 38.54 -10.68
N THR A 513 16.38 37.80 -10.08
CA THR A 513 15.85 38.05 -8.73
C THR A 513 16.85 37.64 -7.66
N ASN A 514 17.62 36.56 -7.88
CA ASN A 514 18.71 36.15 -7.01
C ASN A 514 19.87 37.16 -7.01
N LEU A 515 20.15 37.73 -8.17
CA LEU A 515 21.17 38.77 -8.28
C LEU A 515 20.81 40.05 -7.50
N MET A 516 19.51 40.43 -7.56
CA MET A 516 18.99 41.60 -6.84
C MET A 516 18.95 41.39 -5.33
N PHE A 517 18.66 40.16 -4.87
CA PHE A 517 18.68 39.83 -3.45
C PHE A 517 20.08 39.70 -2.88
N ALA A 518 21.03 39.16 -3.66
CA ALA A 518 22.46 39.13 -3.33
C ALA A 518 23.06 40.56 -3.25
N LEU A 519 22.69 41.43 -4.17
CA LEU A 519 23.10 42.85 -4.16
C LEU A 519 22.52 43.60 -2.93
N LEU A 520 21.25 43.38 -2.59
CA LEU A 520 20.61 43.98 -1.39
C LEU A 520 21.25 43.49 -0.10
N CYS A 521 21.60 42.20 0.00
CA CYS A 521 22.32 41.65 1.15
C CYS A 521 23.75 42.18 1.27
N MET A 522 24.46 42.41 0.15
CA MET A 522 25.81 42.99 0.15
C MET A 522 25.82 44.47 0.53
N ILE A 523 24.82 45.24 0.12
CA ILE A 523 24.64 46.65 0.53
C ILE A 523 24.32 46.76 2.02
N ALA A 524 23.54 45.78 2.57
CA ALA A 524 23.19 45.74 3.98
C ALA A 524 24.37 45.36 4.90
N VAL A 525 25.42 44.73 4.37
CA VAL A 525 26.58 44.24 5.12
C VAL A 525 27.83 45.15 4.95
N GLY A 526 27.76 46.21 4.11
CA GLY A 526 28.82 47.24 3.99
C GLY A 526 30.14 46.72 3.39
N ILE A 527 30.10 45.82 2.40
CA ILE A 527 31.28 45.25 1.77
C ILE A 527 31.72 46.12 0.56
N ASP A 528 32.98 46.53 0.57
CA ASP A 528 33.62 47.48 -0.36
C ASP A 528 33.87 46.86 -1.77
N ASP A 529 33.71 47.66 -2.79
CA ASP A 529 33.59 47.34 -4.22
C ASP A 529 34.82 46.62 -4.87
N LYS A 530 35.95 46.58 -4.17
CA LYS A 530 37.21 46.00 -4.71
C LYS A 530 37.34 44.47 -4.59
N ARG A 531 36.45 43.79 -3.86
CA ARG A 531 36.43 42.32 -3.78
C ARG A 531 35.48 41.64 -4.78
N LEU A 532 34.57 42.38 -5.36
CA LEU A 532 33.57 41.86 -6.32
C LEU A 532 34.18 41.40 -7.66
N THR A 533 35.30 41.98 -8.09
CA THR A 533 35.93 41.65 -9.39
C THR A 533 36.71 40.33 -9.36
N PHE A 534 37.06 39.81 -8.18
CA PHE A 534 37.81 38.56 -8.06
C PHE A 534 36.94 37.32 -8.02
N GLU A 535 35.75 37.42 -7.44
CA GLU A 535 34.79 36.26 -7.36
C GLU A 535 33.97 36.09 -8.65
N TYR A 536 33.76 37.16 -9.44
CA TYR A 536 33.07 37.06 -10.73
C TYR A 536 33.84 36.26 -11.77
N ASN A 537 35.15 36.24 -11.69
CA ASN A 537 36.01 35.44 -12.62
C ASN A 537 36.11 33.96 -12.20
N LEU A 538 35.72 33.60 -10.97
CA LEU A 538 35.71 32.20 -10.50
C LEU A 538 34.37 31.46 -10.76
N MET A 539 33.28 32.20 -10.98
CA MET A 539 31.96 31.61 -11.31
C MET A 539 31.70 31.55 -12.84
N ALA A 540 32.58 32.11 -13.65
CA ALA A 540 32.49 32.08 -15.11
C ALA A 540 33.43 31.03 -15.77
N LEU A 541 34.11 30.23 -14.93
CA LEU A 541 34.85 29.01 -15.29
C LEU A 541 34.13 27.80 -14.73
#